data_f8bd84201fdc5963069dcf5c37c9019d
#
_entry.id   f8bd84201fdc5963069dcf5c37c9019d
#
_cell.length_a   1.000
_cell.length_b   1.000
_cell.length_c   1.000
_cell.angle_alpha   90.00
_cell.angle_beta   90.00
_cell.angle_gamma   90.00
#
_symmetry.space_group_name_H-M   'P 1'
#
loop_
_entity.id
_entity.type
_entity.pdbx_description
1 polymer ?
#
loop_
_entity_poly.entity_id
_entity_poly.type
_entity_poly.pdbx_seq_one_letter_code
_entity_poly.pdbx_strand_id
1 'polypeptide(L)'
;MLKLRPLWGVAGGVMQPESISHGAVKSEAQHRRDICAVGRWVHDRGYVASTDGNISVRLGPDRILLTPTSMSKAMMNPEDLVIVDFDGKRVSGLRKPSTELGMHILIYRLRPDVNAVCHAHPPTATGYAAAGLPLDKPILCELVIGLGSIPVARYGTPGTSELGASIEPYVQDHDAILMANHGVVTYGPDLLTAFLRMETTEHFAQVSLVTEQLGKKVLLSGPDVEKLVAARTRYCAGAQPDPPSARESAAVADNTETGRVTLTRRELESLIDEAVRRDRSTRKNAAGA
;
A
#
# COMPACT_ATOMS: atom_id res chain seq x y z
N MET A 1 17.79 -20.77 -32.99
CA MET A 1 17.05 -19.51 -32.74
C MET A 1 15.62 -19.85 -32.39
N LEU A 2 15.30 -20.00 -31.08
CA LEU A 2 13.96 -20.21 -30.59
C LEU A 2 13.32 -18.82 -30.34
N LYS A 3 12.24 -18.52 -31.04
CA LYS A 3 11.42 -17.32 -30.78
C LYS A 3 10.52 -17.61 -29.59
N LEU A 4 10.77 -16.98 -28.46
CA LEU A 4 9.81 -16.92 -27.34
C LEU A 4 8.63 -16.05 -27.74
N ARG A 5 7.44 -16.65 -27.81
CA ARG A 5 6.15 -15.92 -27.90
C ARG A 5 5.73 -15.48 -26.50
N PRO A 6 5.22 -14.26 -26.31
CA PRO A 6 4.63 -13.86 -25.05
C PRO A 6 3.28 -14.55 -24.85
N LEU A 7 3.14 -15.28 -23.77
CA LEU A 7 1.87 -15.86 -23.27
C LEU A 7 1.08 -14.77 -22.51
N TRP A 8 0.44 -13.87 -23.22
CA TRP A 8 -0.59 -13.01 -22.64
C TRP A 8 -1.82 -13.09 -23.53
N GLY A 9 -2.71 -14.00 -23.18
CA GLY A 9 -4.01 -14.15 -23.81
C GLY A 9 -4.94 -14.88 -22.86
N VAL A 10 -5.40 -14.19 -21.81
CA VAL A 10 -6.59 -14.60 -21.06
C VAL A 10 -7.59 -13.45 -21.20
N ALA A 11 -8.60 -13.67 -22.02
CA ALA A 11 -9.79 -12.87 -22.04
C ALA A 11 -10.59 -13.16 -20.74
N GLY A 12 -10.21 -12.48 -19.66
CA GLY A 12 -10.99 -12.37 -18.45
C GLY A 12 -11.58 -10.96 -18.44
N GLY A 13 -12.92 -10.85 -18.44
CA GLY A 13 -13.59 -9.57 -18.31
C GLY A 13 -13.06 -8.83 -17.11
N VAL A 14 -12.45 -7.67 -17.33
CA VAL A 14 -12.05 -6.73 -16.28
C VAL A 14 -13.35 -6.29 -15.61
N MET A 15 -13.68 -6.88 -14.46
CA MET A 15 -14.68 -6.28 -13.58
C MET A 15 -14.13 -4.89 -13.23
N GLN A 16 -14.85 -3.86 -13.66
CA GLN A 16 -14.59 -2.49 -13.24
C GLN A 16 -14.60 -2.46 -11.69
N PRO A 17 -13.62 -1.84 -11.03
CA PRO A 17 -13.68 -1.67 -9.60
C PRO A 17 -14.94 -0.85 -9.29
N GLU A 18 -15.95 -1.51 -8.69
CA GLU A 18 -17.09 -0.78 -8.11
C GLU A 18 -16.46 0.24 -7.16
N SER A 19 -16.74 1.51 -7.39
CA SER A 19 -16.14 2.64 -6.70
C SER A 19 -16.31 2.47 -5.18
N ILE A 20 -15.20 2.24 -4.46
CA ILE A 20 -15.18 2.30 -3.00
C ILE A 20 -15.43 3.77 -2.65
N SER A 21 -16.65 4.09 -2.22
CA SER A 21 -17.05 5.46 -1.92
C SER A 21 -16.35 5.95 -0.64
N HIS A 22 -15.62 7.06 -0.76
CA HIS A 22 -15.11 7.80 0.38
C HIS A 22 -16.24 8.66 0.97
N GLY A 23 -16.42 8.62 2.30
CA GLY A 23 -17.19 9.63 3.04
C GLY A 23 -18.64 9.31 3.43
N ALA A 24 -19.29 8.26 2.92
CA ALA A 24 -20.60 7.84 3.39
C ALA A 24 -20.47 6.74 4.46
N VAL A 25 -21.38 6.74 5.45
CA VAL A 25 -21.47 5.64 6.44
C VAL A 25 -21.86 4.36 5.66
N LYS A 26 -20.91 3.45 5.53
CA LYS A 26 -21.12 2.18 4.80
C LYS A 26 -21.97 1.22 5.63
N SER A 27 -22.87 0.50 4.95
CA SER A 27 -23.59 -0.61 5.59
C SER A 27 -22.67 -1.80 5.89
N GLU A 28 -23.07 -2.67 6.82
CA GLU A 28 -22.35 -3.93 7.08
C GLU A 28 -22.18 -4.76 5.79
N ALA A 29 -23.23 -4.84 4.96
CA ALA A 29 -23.18 -5.56 3.69
C ALA A 29 -22.13 -4.98 2.74
N GLN A 30 -21.94 -3.66 2.72
CA GLN A 30 -20.89 -3.03 1.93
C GLN A 30 -19.51 -3.35 2.49
N HIS A 31 -19.28 -3.27 3.80
CA HIS A 31 -18.01 -3.66 4.43
C HIS A 31 -17.66 -5.12 4.15
N ARG A 32 -18.64 -6.02 4.14
CA ARG A 32 -18.42 -7.44 3.79
C ARG A 32 -17.90 -7.59 2.36
N ARG A 33 -18.53 -6.91 1.39
CA ARG A 33 -18.06 -6.91 -0.01
C ARG A 33 -16.66 -6.32 -0.15
N ASP A 34 -16.41 -5.20 0.52
CA ASP A 34 -15.11 -4.52 0.47
C ASP A 34 -13.99 -5.40 1.02
N ILE A 35 -14.20 -6.09 2.15
CA ILE A 35 -13.21 -7.03 2.71
C ILE A 35 -12.93 -8.17 1.73
N CYS A 36 -13.95 -8.73 1.07
CA CYS A 36 -13.76 -9.77 0.07
C CYS A 36 -13.00 -9.24 -1.17
N ALA A 37 -13.27 -8.00 -1.60
CA ALA A 37 -12.55 -7.37 -2.70
C ALA A 37 -11.07 -7.16 -2.35
N VAL A 38 -10.78 -6.56 -1.19
CA VAL A 38 -9.39 -6.37 -0.71
C VAL A 38 -8.70 -7.72 -0.48
N GLY A 39 -9.42 -8.73 0.02
CA GLY A 39 -8.91 -10.10 0.14
C GLY A 39 -8.42 -10.66 -1.21
N ARG A 40 -9.17 -10.45 -2.29
CA ARG A 40 -8.72 -10.82 -3.65
C ARG A 40 -7.52 -9.99 -4.08
N TRP A 41 -7.49 -8.68 -3.82
CA TRP A 41 -6.35 -7.83 -4.22
C TRP A 41 -5.04 -8.23 -3.54
N VAL A 42 -5.04 -8.52 -2.23
CA VAL A 42 -3.82 -8.98 -1.54
C VAL A 42 -3.36 -10.35 -2.05
N HIS A 43 -4.31 -11.22 -2.44
CA HIS A 43 -3.97 -12.51 -3.06
C HIS A 43 -3.39 -12.32 -4.48
N ASP A 44 -4.05 -11.54 -5.33
CA ASP A 44 -3.65 -11.34 -6.73
C ASP A 44 -2.30 -10.66 -6.86
N ARG A 45 -1.93 -9.82 -5.87
CA ARG A 45 -0.60 -9.23 -5.76
C ARG A 45 0.48 -10.15 -5.17
N GLY A 46 0.08 -11.36 -4.75
CA GLY A 46 1.00 -12.29 -4.10
C GLY A 46 1.41 -11.87 -2.69
N TYR A 47 0.60 -11.05 -2.02
CA TYR A 47 0.88 -10.63 -0.63
C TYR A 47 0.43 -11.66 0.40
N VAL A 48 -0.36 -12.64 0.02
CA VAL A 48 -0.75 -13.77 0.84
C VAL A 48 -0.66 -15.07 0.06
N ALA A 49 -0.23 -16.12 0.74
CA ALA A 49 -0.22 -17.48 0.24
C ALA A 49 -1.22 -18.33 1.03
N SER A 50 -1.81 -19.36 0.41
CA SER A 50 -2.70 -20.30 1.08
C SER A 50 -3.80 -19.59 1.89
N THR A 51 -3.74 -19.67 3.22
CA THR A 51 -4.73 -19.07 4.15
C THR A 51 -4.18 -17.90 4.95
N ASP A 52 -2.98 -17.43 4.62
CA ASP A 52 -2.26 -16.38 5.34
C ASP A 52 -3.00 -15.03 5.30
N GLY A 53 -2.61 -14.16 6.25
CA GLY A 53 -3.14 -12.81 6.36
C GLY A 53 -4.56 -12.74 6.91
N ASN A 54 -4.96 -11.58 7.33
CA ASN A 54 -6.30 -11.28 7.84
C ASN A 54 -6.62 -9.79 7.72
N ILE A 55 -7.90 -9.50 7.58
CA ILE A 55 -8.41 -8.17 7.32
C ILE A 55 -9.59 -7.92 8.26
N SER A 56 -9.67 -6.73 8.83
CA SER A 56 -10.83 -6.35 9.65
C SER A 56 -11.26 -4.91 9.44
N VAL A 57 -12.51 -4.63 9.79
CA VAL A 57 -13.11 -3.29 9.79
C VAL A 57 -13.90 -3.11 11.09
N ARG A 58 -13.80 -1.93 11.71
CA ARG A 58 -14.62 -1.53 12.85
C ARG A 58 -16.03 -1.24 12.39
N LEU A 59 -17.02 -1.88 13.02
CA LEU A 59 -18.46 -1.65 12.80
C LEU A 59 -19.08 -0.85 13.96
N GLY A 60 -18.61 0.36 14.19
CA GLY A 60 -19.06 1.16 15.33
C GLY A 60 -18.22 0.93 16.59
N PRO A 61 -18.74 1.30 17.78
CA PRO A 61 -17.92 1.36 19.00
C PRO A 61 -17.59 -0.01 19.60
N ASP A 62 -18.39 -1.03 19.32
CA ASP A 62 -18.40 -2.30 20.05
C ASP A 62 -18.18 -3.55 19.17
N ARG A 63 -18.06 -3.41 17.85
CA ARG A 63 -18.00 -4.56 16.93
C ARG A 63 -16.89 -4.42 15.89
N ILE A 64 -16.34 -5.58 15.53
CA ILE A 64 -15.33 -5.74 14.49
C ILE A 64 -15.81 -6.83 13.53
N LEU A 65 -15.85 -6.50 12.23
CA LEU A 65 -16.04 -7.45 11.15
C LEU A 65 -14.67 -7.90 10.67
N LEU A 66 -14.41 -9.21 10.57
CA LEU A 66 -13.09 -9.72 10.15
C LEU A 66 -13.18 -11.02 9.37
N THR A 67 -12.08 -11.34 8.72
CA THR A 67 -11.88 -12.58 7.98
C THR A 67 -11.81 -13.78 8.92
N PRO A 68 -12.34 -14.95 8.51
CA PRO A 68 -12.23 -16.17 9.27
C PRO A 68 -10.81 -16.75 9.23
N THR A 69 -10.47 -17.61 10.20
CA THR A 69 -9.24 -18.41 10.16
C THR A 69 -9.31 -19.49 9.06
N SER A 70 -8.12 -19.92 8.61
CA SER A 70 -7.96 -21.07 7.69
C SER A 70 -8.74 -20.96 6.38
N MET A 71 -8.85 -19.75 5.83
CA MET A 71 -9.53 -19.50 4.57
C MET A 71 -8.68 -18.61 3.65
N SER A 72 -8.55 -19.04 2.37
CA SER A 72 -7.87 -18.23 1.35
C SER A 72 -8.60 -16.91 1.13
N LYS A 73 -7.83 -15.82 1.08
CA LYS A 73 -8.38 -14.46 0.90
C LYS A 73 -9.03 -14.28 -0.47
N ALA A 74 -8.60 -15.04 -1.48
CA ALA A 74 -9.20 -15.04 -2.81
C ALA A 74 -10.58 -15.70 -2.87
N MET A 75 -10.88 -16.61 -1.92
CA MET A 75 -12.04 -17.52 -1.99
C MET A 75 -13.14 -17.14 -0.99
N MET A 76 -13.01 -16.03 -0.28
CA MET A 76 -14.01 -15.60 0.69
C MET A 76 -15.25 -15.04 0.00
N ASN A 77 -16.40 -15.36 0.58
CA ASN A 77 -17.67 -14.72 0.30
C ASN A 77 -18.09 -13.84 1.49
N PRO A 78 -18.98 -12.86 1.30
CA PRO A 78 -19.46 -11.99 2.37
C PRO A 78 -20.00 -12.73 3.59
N GLU A 79 -20.63 -13.89 3.41
CA GLU A 79 -21.21 -14.75 4.44
C GLU A 79 -20.16 -15.47 5.29
N ASP A 80 -18.94 -15.62 4.79
CA ASP A 80 -17.85 -16.26 5.51
C ASP A 80 -17.29 -15.38 6.63
N LEU A 81 -17.48 -14.06 6.53
CA LEU A 81 -16.93 -13.08 7.48
C LEU A 81 -17.64 -13.15 8.83
N VAL A 82 -16.89 -12.87 9.89
CA VAL A 82 -17.32 -13.03 11.29
C VAL A 82 -17.38 -11.66 11.97
N ILE A 83 -18.39 -11.45 12.81
CA ILE A 83 -18.44 -10.28 13.70
C ILE A 83 -18.10 -10.74 15.11
N VAL A 84 -17.20 -10.00 15.74
CA VAL A 84 -16.81 -10.16 17.14
C VAL A 84 -16.97 -8.85 17.90
N ASP A 85 -17.07 -8.91 19.22
CA ASP A 85 -16.92 -7.76 20.10
C ASP A 85 -15.44 -7.47 20.43
N PHE A 86 -15.19 -6.40 21.18
CA PHE A 86 -13.83 -6.04 21.59
C PHE A 86 -13.21 -6.95 22.66
N ASP A 87 -13.97 -7.90 23.21
CA ASP A 87 -13.45 -8.96 24.08
C ASP A 87 -13.13 -10.25 23.28
N GLY A 88 -13.29 -10.19 21.94
CA GLY A 88 -13.01 -11.30 21.04
C GLY A 88 -14.11 -12.35 20.97
N LYS A 89 -15.26 -12.12 21.63
CA LYS A 89 -16.40 -13.02 21.58
C LYS A 89 -17.14 -12.87 20.26
N ARG A 90 -17.42 -14.00 19.61
CA ARG A 90 -18.18 -14.00 18.38
C ARG A 90 -19.63 -13.57 18.61
N VAL A 91 -20.04 -12.53 17.91
CA VAL A 91 -21.40 -11.98 17.91
C VAL A 91 -22.23 -12.57 16.77
N SER A 92 -21.61 -12.73 15.57
CA SER A 92 -22.31 -13.23 14.38
C SER A 92 -21.33 -13.94 13.44
N GLY A 93 -21.87 -14.76 12.52
CA GLY A 93 -21.12 -15.55 11.55
C GLY A 93 -20.94 -17.01 12.00
N LEU A 94 -20.77 -17.91 11.04
CA LEU A 94 -20.70 -19.36 11.30
C LEU A 94 -19.26 -19.86 11.50
N ARG A 95 -18.28 -19.14 10.96
CA ARG A 95 -16.87 -19.54 11.01
C ARG A 95 -16.18 -19.12 12.31
N LYS A 96 -14.99 -19.63 12.54
CA LYS A 96 -14.11 -19.16 13.62
C LYS A 96 -13.40 -17.87 13.17
N PRO A 97 -13.26 -16.85 14.04
CA PRO A 97 -12.49 -15.66 13.71
C PRO A 97 -11.01 -15.99 13.52
N SER A 98 -10.27 -15.09 12.87
CA SER A 98 -8.81 -15.20 12.75
C SER A 98 -8.16 -15.41 14.12
N THR A 99 -7.14 -16.25 14.18
CA THR A 99 -6.33 -16.48 15.39
C THR A 99 -5.56 -15.25 15.84
N GLU A 100 -5.35 -14.28 14.95
CA GLU A 100 -4.63 -13.02 15.22
C GLU A 100 -5.57 -11.86 15.55
N LEU A 101 -6.82 -12.15 15.87
CA LEU A 101 -7.81 -11.16 16.30
C LEU A 101 -7.30 -10.25 17.42
N GLY A 102 -6.51 -10.78 18.36
CA GLY A 102 -5.94 -10.00 19.46
C GLY A 102 -5.09 -8.82 19.00
N MET A 103 -4.32 -8.98 17.93
CA MET A 103 -3.55 -7.91 17.29
C MET A 103 -4.46 -6.79 16.77
N HIS A 104 -5.54 -7.14 16.08
CA HIS A 104 -6.50 -6.16 15.56
C HIS A 104 -7.19 -5.39 16.68
N ILE A 105 -7.66 -6.10 17.73
CA ILE A 105 -8.30 -5.48 18.90
C ILE A 105 -7.34 -4.49 19.58
N LEU A 106 -6.06 -4.88 19.75
CA LEU A 106 -5.06 -3.99 20.34
C LEU A 106 -4.90 -2.70 19.53
N ILE A 107 -4.74 -2.80 18.21
CA ILE A 107 -4.64 -1.64 17.32
C ILE A 107 -5.88 -0.74 17.46
N TYR A 108 -7.07 -1.29 17.40
CA TYR A 108 -8.31 -0.51 17.56
C TYR A 108 -8.46 0.14 18.93
N ARG A 109 -7.97 -0.48 20.00
CA ARG A 109 -8.01 0.09 21.36
C ARG A 109 -7.04 1.26 21.50
N LEU A 110 -5.83 1.13 20.94
CA LEU A 110 -4.80 2.16 21.03
C LEU A 110 -5.03 3.32 20.05
N ARG A 111 -5.70 3.06 18.92
CA ARG A 111 -5.93 4.03 17.82
C ARG A 111 -7.43 4.16 17.53
N PRO A 112 -8.14 5.05 18.25
CA PRO A 112 -9.57 5.31 17.98
C PRO A 112 -9.88 5.86 16.59
N ASP A 113 -8.89 6.48 15.93
CA ASP A 113 -8.93 6.99 14.55
C ASP A 113 -8.85 5.90 13.50
N VAL A 114 -8.43 4.68 13.88
CA VAL A 114 -8.32 3.53 12.97
C VAL A 114 -9.66 2.80 12.88
N ASN A 115 -10.12 2.61 11.64
CA ASN A 115 -11.34 1.85 11.35
C ASN A 115 -11.09 0.59 10.51
N ALA A 116 -9.86 0.36 10.03
CA ALA A 116 -9.51 -0.87 9.32
C ALA A 116 -8.07 -1.29 9.56
N VAL A 117 -7.85 -2.61 9.58
CA VAL A 117 -6.54 -3.25 9.72
C VAL A 117 -6.38 -4.29 8.61
N CYS A 118 -5.23 -4.28 7.95
CA CYS A 118 -4.82 -5.24 6.93
C CYS A 118 -3.49 -5.88 7.36
N HIS A 119 -3.48 -7.19 7.53
CA HIS A 119 -2.28 -7.98 7.77
C HIS A 119 -2.05 -8.93 6.60
N ALA A 120 -0.83 -8.95 6.09
CA ALA A 120 -0.39 -9.79 4.98
C ALA A 120 1.11 -10.08 5.07
N HIS A 121 1.59 -10.96 4.18
CA HIS A 121 3.00 -11.37 4.08
C HIS A 121 3.59 -10.99 2.70
N PRO A 122 3.59 -9.68 2.31
CA PRO A 122 4.16 -9.29 1.04
C PRO A 122 5.64 -9.67 0.98
N PRO A 123 6.10 -10.34 -0.09
CA PRO A 123 7.36 -11.09 -0.07
C PRO A 123 8.59 -10.27 0.29
N THR A 124 8.72 -9.06 -0.28
CA THR A 124 9.94 -8.26 -0.06
C THR A 124 9.94 -7.64 1.33
N ALA A 125 8.82 -7.03 1.74
CA ALA A 125 8.71 -6.45 3.08
C ALA A 125 8.80 -7.52 4.18
N THR A 126 8.25 -8.72 3.95
CA THR A 126 8.41 -9.87 4.86
C THR A 126 9.87 -10.33 4.90
N GLY A 127 10.60 -10.26 3.78
CA GLY A 127 12.04 -10.51 3.75
C GLY A 127 12.82 -9.54 4.65
N TYR A 128 12.51 -8.24 4.60
CA TYR A 128 13.08 -7.24 5.52
C TYR A 128 12.71 -7.56 6.99
N ALA A 129 11.46 -7.92 7.26
CA ALA A 129 11.02 -8.31 8.59
C ALA A 129 11.79 -9.55 9.11
N ALA A 130 12.02 -10.56 8.27
CA ALA A 130 12.78 -11.75 8.61
C ALA A 130 14.27 -11.48 8.79
N ALA A 131 14.82 -10.50 8.08
CA ALA A 131 16.19 -10.03 8.25
C ALA A 131 16.37 -9.10 9.47
N GLY A 132 15.29 -8.69 10.13
CA GLY A 132 15.32 -7.72 11.23
C GLY A 132 15.67 -6.30 10.80
N LEU A 133 15.46 -5.95 9.53
CA LEU A 133 15.83 -4.67 8.95
C LEU A 133 14.59 -3.76 8.81
N PRO A 134 14.58 -2.57 9.43
CA PRO A 134 13.50 -1.61 9.26
C PRO A 134 13.57 -0.94 7.88
N LEU A 135 12.45 -0.41 7.46
CA LEU A 135 12.31 0.42 6.27
C LEU A 135 12.21 1.90 6.70
N ASP A 136 13.32 2.45 7.19
CA ASP A 136 13.41 3.75 7.86
C ASP A 136 14.25 4.78 7.10
N LYS A 137 14.83 4.43 5.96
CA LYS A 137 15.70 5.34 5.20
C LYS A 137 14.87 6.20 4.24
N PRO A 138 15.03 7.54 4.25
CA PRO A 138 14.30 8.43 3.37
C PRO A 138 14.87 8.41 1.95
N ILE A 139 14.60 7.33 1.19
CA ILE A 139 15.05 7.17 -0.20
C ILE A 139 13.96 7.50 -1.22
N LEU A 140 12.69 7.59 -0.79
CA LEU A 140 11.54 7.95 -1.62
C LEU A 140 10.69 9.01 -0.94
N CYS A 141 10.24 10.00 -1.70
CA CYS A 141 9.34 11.05 -1.21
C CYS A 141 7.98 10.49 -0.79
N GLU A 142 7.44 9.52 -1.52
CA GLU A 142 6.15 8.89 -1.22
C GLU A 142 6.14 8.19 0.15
N LEU A 143 7.26 7.57 0.55
CA LEU A 143 7.36 7.00 1.89
C LEU A 143 7.28 8.08 2.96
N VAL A 144 8.10 9.15 2.82
CA VAL A 144 8.17 10.23 3.81
C VAL A 144 6.80 10.90 3.98
N ILE A 145 6.09 11.15 2.89
CA ILE A 145 4.75 11.76 2.90
C ILE A 145 3.71 10.76 3.43
N GLY A 146 3.71 9.51 2.96
CA GLY A 146 2.65 8.54 3.24
C GLY A 146 2.75 7.86 4.60
N LEU A 147 3.90 7.29 4.91
CA LEU A 147 4.11 6.44 6.10
C LEU A 147 5.17 6.97 7.07
N GLY A 148 6.12 7.77 6.58
CA GLY A 148 7.27 8.22 7.36
C GLY A 148 8.35 7.15 7.45
N SER A 149 8.29 6.28 8.45
CA SER A 149 9.17 5.13 8.62
C SER A 149 8.36 3.89 9.00
N ILE A 150 8.90 2.71 8.68
CA ILE A 150 8.26 1.43 8.98
C ILE A 150 9.21 0.63 9.87
N PRO A 151 8.92 0.55 11.19
CA PRO A 151 9.76 -0.16 12.16
C PRO A 151 9.62 -1.67 12.02
N VAL A 152 10.58 -2.42 12.60
CA VAL A 152 10.48 -3.85 12.82
C VAL A 152 10.15 -4.10 14.29
N ALA A 153 9.00 -4.68 14.57
CA ALA A 153 8.67 -5.22 15.87
C ALA A 153 9.41 -6.55 16.10
N ARG A 154 9.82 -6.81 17.34
CA ARG A 154 10.42 -8.11 17.70
C ARG A 154 9.46 -9.26 17.40
N TYR A 155 9.98 -10.47 17.30
CA TYR A 155 9.15 -11.65 17.13
C TYR A 155 8.15 -11.81 18.28
N GLY A 156 6.92 -12.12 17.92
CA GLY A 156 5.85 -12.55 18.83
C GLY A 156 5.09 -13.69 18.17
N THR A 157 4.81 -14.74 18.91
CA THR A 157 4.15 -15.94 18.39
C THR A 157 2.73 -15.61 17.87
N PRO A 158 2.44 -15.86 16.58
CA PRO A 158 1.11 -15.62 16.02
C PRO A 158 -0.01 -16.31 16.81
N GLY A 159 -1.14 -15.63 16.97
CA GLY A 159 -2.28 -16.16 17.72
C GLY A 159 -2.15 -16.12 19.24
N THR A 160 -1.08 -15.55 19.77
CA THR A 160 -0.87 -15.34 21.21
C THR A 160 -0.83 -13.85 21.58
N SER A 161 -0.83 -13.55 22.89
CA SER A 161 -0.65 -12.18 23.39
C SER A 161 0.74 -11.59 23.09
N GLU A 162 1.74 -12.43 22.82
CA GLU A 162 3.09 -12.00 22.47
C GLU A 162 3.12 -11.17 21.19
N LEU A 163 2.30 -11.53 20.19
CA LEU A 163 2.22 -10.79 18.93
C LEU A 163 1.71 -9.35 19.19
N GLY A 164 0.65 -9.20 19.98
CA GLY A 164 0.15 -7.88 20.38
C GLY A 164 1.20 -7.08 21.12
N ALA A 165 1.81 -7.65 22.15
CA ALA A 165 2.85 -7.01 22.97
C ALA A 165 4.10 -6.63 22.17
N SER A 166 4.38 -7.30 21.04
CA SER A 166 5.53 -6.99 20.20
C SER A 166 5.32 -5.72 19.38
N ILE A 167 4.10 -5.47 18.88
CA ILE A 167 3.77 -4.31 18.05
C ILE A 167 3.34 -3.09 18.88
N GLU A 168 2.83 -3.29 20.09
CA GLU A 168 2.26 -2.26 20.96
C GLU A 168 3.11 -0.98 21.06
N PRO A 169 4.45 -1.06 21.20
CA PRO A 169 5.31 0.14 21.30
C PRO A 169 5.29 1.05 20.06
N TYR A 170 4.84 0.52 18.92
CA TYR A 170 4.92 1.23 17.64
C TYR A 170 3.54 1.75 17.17
N VAL A 171 2.44 1.20 17.70
CA VAL A 171 1.08 1.42 17.16
C VAL A 171 0.66 2.88 17.20
N GLN A 172 1.10 3.64 18.22
CA GLN A 172 0.72 5.05 18.36
C GLN A 172 1.33 5.94 17.27
N ASP A 173 2.58 5.67 16.88
CA ASP A 173 3.37 6.58 16.05
C ASP A 173 3.49 6.12 14.59
N HIS A 174 3.10 4.88 14.27
CA HIS A 174 3.25 4.30 12.94
C HIS A 174 1.94 3.72 12.44
N ASP A 175 1.75 3.75 11.13
CA ASP A 175 0.58 3.20 10.44
C ASP A 175 0.89 1.90 9.66
N ALA A 176 2.17 1.49 9.66
CA ALA A 176 2.68 0.24 9.11
C ALA A 176 3.81 -0.28 10.01
N ILE A 177 3.80 -1.57 10.30
CA ILE A 177 4.79 -2.23 11.17
C ILE A 177 5.20 -3.55 10.51
N LEU A 178 6.51 -3.77 10.36
CA LEU A 178 7.08 -5.08 10.06
C LEU A 178 7.11 -5.92 11.33
N MET A 179 6.71 -7.17 11.25
CA MET A 179 6.74 -8.12 12.36
C MET A 179 7.82 -9.17 12.09
N ALA A 180 8.87 -9.20 12.91
CA ALA A 180 10.03 -10.09 12.71
C ALA A 180 9.61 -11.54 12.45
N ASN A 181 10.15 -12.15 11.37
CA ASN A 181 9.89 -13.53 10.95
C ASN A 181 8.40 -13.87 10.73
N HIS A 182 7.57 -12.86 10.40
CA HIS A 182 6.14 -13.07 10.24
C HIS A 182 5.60 -12.37 8.98
N GLY A 183 5.47 -11.05 9.00
CA GLY A 183 4.86 -10.30 7.91
C GLY A 183 4.72 -8.82 8.23
N VAL A 184 3.66 -8.22 7.71
CA VAL A 184 3.37 -6.78 7.81
C VAL A 184 1.96 -6.56 8.32
N VAL A 185 1.76 -5.60 9.20
CA VAL A 185 0.44 -5.07 9.55
C VAL A 185 0.37 -3.59 9.19
N THR A 186 -0.72 -3.20 8.54
CA THR A 186 -1.05 -1.81 8.20
C THR A 186 -2.48 -1.49 8.62
N TYR A 187 -2.76 -0.24 8.93
CA TYR A 187 -4.07 0.17 9.39
C TYR A 187 -4.35 1.62 9.02
N GLY A 188 -5.61 2.03 9.09
CA GLY A 188 -5.99 3.38 8.71
C GLY A 188 -7.46 3.70 9.00
N PRO A 189 -7.89 4.93 8.62
CA PRO A 189 -9.25 5.40 8.83
C PRO A 189 -10.31 4.61 8.02
N ASP A 190 -9.88 3.90 7.00
CA ASP A 190 -10.74 3.04 6.18
C ASP A 190 -9.95 1.88 5.57
N LEU A 191 -10.67 0.91 5.00
CA LEU A 191 -10.08 -0.33 4.48
C LEU A 191 -9.21 -0.09 3.25
N LEU A 192 -9.57 0.85 2.38
CA LEU A 192 -8.77 1.17 1.20
C LEU A 192 -7.43 1.80 1.61
N THR A 193 -7.46 2.72 2.57
CA THR A 193 -6.24 3.34 3.12
C THR A 193 -5.32 2.29 3.76
N ALA A 194 -5.87 1.36 4.56
CA ALA A 194 -5.09 0.29 5.16
C ALA A 194 -4.43 -0.60 4.09
N PHE A 195 -5.15 -0.94 3.02
CA PHE A 195 -4.64 -1.71 1.90
C PHE A 195 -3.58 -0.95 1.09
N LEU A 196 -3.80 0.32 0.75
CA LEU A 196 -2.83 1.13 0.00
C LEU A 196 -1.51 1.32 0.79
N ARG A 197 -1.58 1.40 2.11
CA ARG A 197 -0.40 1.39 2.98
C ARG A 197 0.38 0.07 2.89
N MET A 198 -0.31 -1.05 2.72
CA MET A 198 0.32 -2.35 2.47
C MET A 198 1.03 -2.37 1.11
N GLU A 199 0.41 -1.85 0.05
CA GLU A 199 1.05 -1.71 -1.26
C GLU A 199 2.28 -0.81 -1.20
N THR A 200 2.17 0.36 -0.56
CA THR A 200 3.29 1.29 -0.38
C THR A 200 4.44 0.62 0.38
N THR A 201 4.14 -0.16 1.43
CA THR A 201 5.15 -0.89 2.22
C THR A 201 5.92 -1.88 1.36
N GLU A 202 5.23 -2.71 0.59
CA GLU A 202 5.89 -3.69 -0.30
C GLU A 202 6.66 -3.00 -1.43
N HIS A 203 6.07 -2.00 -2.09
CA HIS A 203 6.75 -1.26 -3.14
C HIS A 203 8.04 -0.59 -2.64
N PHE A 204 7.99 0.04 -1.46
CA PHE A 204 9.17 0.63 -0.85
C PHE A 204 10.23 -0.41 -0.48
N ALA A 205 9.82 -1.57 0.03
CA ALA A 205 10.73 -2.68 0.31
C ALA A 205 11.44 -3.16 -0.96
N GLN A 206 10.71 -3.30 -2.09
CA GLN A 206 11.28 -3.67 -3.38
C GLN A 206 12.31 -2.64 -3.85
N VAL A 207 11.98 -1.35 -3.83
CA VAL A 207 12.93 -0.29 -4.21
C VAL A 207 14.15 -0.28 -3.29
N SER A 208 13.95 -0.45 -1.97
CA SER A 208 15.05 -0.54 -1.01
C SER A 208 16.00 -1.70 -1.33
N LEU A 209 15.45 -2.88 -1.62
CA LEU A 209 16.23 -4.07 -2.00
C LEU A 209 17.04 -3.81 -3.28
N VAL A 210 16.43 -3.19 -4.29
CA VAL A 210 17.13 -2.84 -5.54
C VAL A 210 18.30 -1.88 -5.25
N THR A 211 18.11 -0.86 -4.41
CA THR A 211 19.21 0.07 -4.07
C THR A 211 20.34 -0.62 -3.31
N GLU A 212 20.02 -1.62 -2.47
CA GLU A 212 21.03 -2.44 -1.79
C GLU A 212 21.81 -3.30 -2.76
N GLN A 213 21.13 -3.95 -3.71
CA GLN A 213 21.77 -4.75 -4.75
C GLN A 213 22.66 -3.90 -5.68
N LEU A 214 22.27 -2.66 -5.96
CA LEU A 214 23.10 -1.71 -6.71
C LEU A 214 24.30 -1.17 -5.91
N GLY A 215 24.36 -1.46 -4.59
CA GLY A 215 25.45 -1.04 -3.72
C GLY A 215 25.51 0.46 -3.45
N LYS A 216 24.44 1.22 -3.77
CA LYS A 216 24.42 2.67 -3.59
C LYS A 216 23.01 3.14 -3.24
N LYS A 217 22.89 3.86 -2.13
CA LYS A 217 21.67 4.58 -1.71
C LYS A 217 21.96 6.08 -1.66
N VAL A 218 21.10 6.88 -2.26
CA VAL A 218 21.10 8.34 -2.11
C VAL A 218 19.92 8.71 -1.24
N LEU A 219 20.20 9.23 -0.06
CA LEU A 219 19.17 9.65 0.90
C LEU A 219 18.72 11.09 0.57
N LEU A 220 17.45 11.37 0.78
CA LEU A 220 16.93 12.72 0.80
C LEU A 220 17.64 13.52 1.91
N SER A 221 17.94 14.78 1.66
CA SER A 221 18.54 15.66 2.67
C SER A 221 17.54 15.97 3.79
N GLY A 222 18.04 16.32 4.99
CA GLY A 222 17.18 16.74 6.10
C GLY A 222 16.20 17.86 5.70
N PRO A 223 16.65 18.95 5.06
CA PRO A 223 15.77 20.00 4.56
C PRO A 223 14.70 19.53 3.57
N ASP A 224 15.01 18.52 2.72
CA ASP A 224 14.02 17.98 1.79
C ASP A 224 12.99 17.09 2.52
N VAL A 225 13.42 16.31 3.51
CA VAL A 225 12.51 15.55 4.38
C VAL A 225 11.57 16.50 5.14
N GLU A 226 12.06 17.60 5.70
CA GLU A 226 11.24 18.61 6.39
C GLU A 226 10.17 19.22 5.46
N LYS A 227 10.54 19.56 4.21
CA LYS A 227 9.59 20.06 3.20
C LYS A 227 8.50 19.01 2.89
N LEU A 228 8.87 17.72 2.78
CA LEU A 228 7.94 16.64 2.51
C LEU A 228 6.99 16.41 3.69
N VAL A 229 7.49 16.44 4.92
CA VAL A 229 6.67 16.34 6.13
C VAL A 229 5.69 17.51 6.22
N ALA A 230 6.14 18.75 5.94
CA ALA A 230 5.25 19.92 5.88
C ALA A 230 4.19 19.83 4.76
N ALA A 231 4.53 19.14 3.66
CA ALA A 231 3.59 18.89 2.57
C ALA A 231 2.59 17.76 2.86
N ARG A 232 2.86 16.89 3.83
CA ARG A 232 2.03 15.72 4.19
C ARG A 232 0.56 16.07 4.38
N THR A 233 0.26 17.16 5.07
CA THR A 233 -1.11 17.61 5.32
C THR A 233 -1.89 17.85 4.02
N ARG A 234 -1.24 18.38 2.98
CA ARG A 234 -1.86 18.64 1.66
C ARG A 234 -2.12 17.35 0.88
N TYR A 235 -1.24 16.34 1.00
CA TYR A 235 -1.36 15.06 0.31
C TYR A 235 -2.27 14.07 1.03
N CYS A 236 -2.28 14.08 2.38
CA CYS A 236 -3.08 13.15 3.19
C CYS A 236 -4.49 13.69 3.52
N ALA A 237 -4.74 14.99 3.36
CA ALA A 237 -6.05 15.60 3.60
C ALA A 237 -7.10 15.23 2.53
N GLY A 238 -6.85 14.24 1.68
CA GLY A 238 -7.71 13.87 0.56
C GLY A 238 -7.97 15.11 -0.31
N ALA A 239 -7.52 15.12 -1.54
CA ALA A 239 -7.84 16.19 -2.47
C ALA A 239 -9.37 16.32 -2.58
N GLN A 240 -9.96 17.19 -1.78
CA GLN A 240 -11.21 17.79 -2.22
C GLN A 240 -10.85 18.54 -3.49
N PRO A 241 -11.52 18.30 -4.61
CA PRO A 241 -11.33 19.13 -5.78
C PRO A 241 -11.54 20.56 -5.32
N ASP A 242 -10.56 21.43 -5.56
CA ASP A 242 -10.73 22.85 -5.35
C ASP A 242 -12.05 23.26 -6.02
N PRO A 243 -12.91 24.02 -5.35
CA PRO A 243 -14.10 24.54 -5.99
C PRO A 243 -13.63 25.30 -7.25
N PRO A 244 -14.24 25.06 -8.43
CA PRO A 244 -13.79 25.68 -9.66
C PRO A 244 -13.63 27.17 -9.42
N SER A 245 -12.41 27.68 -9.59
CA SER A 245 -12.15 29.10 -9.41
C SER A 245 -13.02 29.87 -10.41
N ALA A 246 -13.66 30.96 -9.97
CA ALA A 246 -14.55 31.77 -10.80
C ALA A 246 -13.85 32.39 -12.06
N ARG A 247 -12.58 32.05 -12.30
CA ARG A 247 -11.79 32.40 -13.48
C ARG A 247 -11.79 31.34 -14.58
N GLU A 248 -12.18 30.08 -14.31
CA GLU A 248 -12.18 29.02 -15.31
C GLU A 248 -13.50 28.90 -16.10
N SER A 249 -14.56 29.58 -15.65
CA SER A 249 -15.82 29.63 -16.41
C SER A 249 -15.86 30.65 -17.57
N ALA A 250 -14.77 31.41 -17.77
CA ALA A 250 -14.71 32.44 -18.81
C ALA A 250 -13.71 32.18 -19.94
N ALA A 251 -13.04 31.04 -19.97
CA ALA A 251 -11.98 30.72 -20.95
C ALA A 251 -12.21 29.36 -21.65
N VAL A 252 -13.43 29.07 -22.07
CA VAL A 252 -13.68 28.08 -23.12
C VAL A 252 -14.13 28.83 -24.36
N ALA A 253 -13.16 29.50 -24.97
CA ALA A 253 -13.24 29.94 -26.35
C ALA A 253 -11.84 29.82 -26.95
N ASP A 254 -11.72 28.78 -27.77
CA ASP A 254 -10.81 28.67 -28.90
C ASP A 254 -9.29 28.80 -28.62
N ASN A 255 -8.59 27.66 -28.54
CA ASN A 255 -7.34 27.47 -29.27
C ASN A 255 -7.02 25.98 -29.40
N THR A 256 -7.48 25.39 -30.50
CA THR A 256 -7.02 24.13 -31.06
C THR A 256 -5.68 24.35 -31.73
N GLU A 257 -4.57 24.14 -31.01
CA GLU A 257 -3.28 23.75 -31.60
C GLU A 257 -2.46 22.95 -30.57
N THR A 258 -2.92 21.74 -30.28
CA THR A 258 -2.02 20.72 -29.72
C THR A 258 -1.26 20.12 -30.89
N GLY A 259 -0.09 20.64 -31.19
CA GLY A 259 0.86 20.07 -32.13
C GLY A 259 1.28 18.66 -31.65
N ARG A 260 0.56 17.64 -32.09
CA ARG A 260 0.98 16.26 -31.96
C ARG A 260 2.16 16.07 -32.92
N VAL A 261 3.40 16.06 -32.37
CA VAL A 261 4.58 15.71 -33.16
C VAL A 261 4.56 14.18 -33.33
N THR A 262 4.19 13.72 -34.50
CA THR A 262 4.31 12.31 -34.87
C THR A 262 5.68 12.09 -35.49
N LEU A 263 6.57 11.46 -34.73
CA LEU A 263 7.89 11.09 -35.24
C LEU A 263 7.81 9.68 -35.85
N THR A 264 8.44 9.50 -37.01
CA THR A 264 8.70 8.18 -37.55
C THR A 264 9.80 7.52 -36.72
N ARG A 265 9.88 6.18 -36.72
CA ARG A 265 10.93 5.42 -36.02
C ARG A 265 12.35 5.93 -36.39
N ARG A 266 12.55 6.30 -37.65
CA ARG A 266 13.83 6.81 -38.16
C ARG A 266 14.19 8.19 -37.59
N GLU A 267 13.21 9.07 -37.44
CA GLU A 267 13.40 10.40 -36.83
C GLU A 267 13.69 10.28 -35.34
N LEU A 268 13.02 9.37 -34.64
CA LEU A 268 13.30 9.07 -33.22
C LEU A 268 14.72 8.51 -33.03
N GLU A 269 15.15 7.54 -33.85
CA GLU A 269 16.49 6.98 -33.84
C GLU A 269 17.55 8.07 -34.12
N SER A 270 17.29 8.99 -35.03
CA SER A 270 18.19 10.12 -35.34
C SER A 270 18.33 11.10 -34.17
N LEU A 271 17.23 11.40 -33.47
CA LEU A 271 17.25 12.28 -32.28
C LEU A 271 17.98 11.63 -31.12
N ILE A 272 17.85 10.33 -30.93
CA ILE A 272 18.57 9.58 -29.89
C ILE A 272 20.08 9.59 -30.20
N ASP A 273 20.49 9.35 -31.44
CA ASP A 273 21.89 9.36 -31.85
C ASP A 273 22.53 10.76 -31.73
N GLU A 274 21.76 11.82 -31.95
CA GLU A 274 22.23 13.19 -31.78
C GLU A 274 22.39 13.53 -30.28
N ALA A 275 21.45 13.12 -29.43
CA ALA A 275 21.54 13.30 -27.99
C ALA A 275 22.75 12.58 -27.38
N VAL A 276 23.00 11.33 -27.81
CA VAL A 276 24.17 10.54 -27.37
C VAL A 276 25.49 11.16 -27.84
N ARG A 277 25.54 11.73 -29.04
CA ARG A 277 26.73 12.43 -29.52
C ARG A 277 27.02 13.71 -28.74
N ARG A 278 25.99 14.48 -28.39
CA ARG A 278 26.12 15.69 -27.54
C ARG A 278 26.65 15.33 -26.14
N ASP A 279 26.11 14.30 -25.50
CA ASP A 279 26.58 13.85 -24.17
C ASP A 279 28.05 13.42 -24.21
N ARG A 280 28.48 12.67 -25.24
CA ARG A 280 29.90 12.25 -25.43
C ARG A 280 30.83 13.44 -25.65
N SER A 281 30.39 14.49 -26.34
CA SER A 281 31.21 15.69 -26.56
C SER A 281 31.37 16.51 -25.29
N THR A 282 30.30 16.60 -24.46
CA THR A 282 30.33 17.31 -23.18
C THR A 282 31.24 16.61 -22.17
N ARG A 283 31.24 15.27 -22.15
CA ARG A 283 32.15 14.49 -21.28
C ARG A 283 33.61 14.57 -21.69
N LYS A 284 33.92 14.69 -23.00
CA LYS A 284 35.27 14.86 -23.47
C LYS A 284 35.86 16.23 -23.10
N ASN A 285 35.04 17.27 -23.11
CA ASN A 285 35.47 18.63 -22.74
C ASN A 285 35.63 18.79 -21.22
N ALA A 286 34.91 17.99 -20.40
CA ALA A 286 35.06 17.98 -18.95
C ALA A 286 36.24 17.14 -18.43
N ALA A 287 36.83 16.28 -19.25
CA ALA A 287 37.99 15.44 -18.91
C ALA A 287 39.32 16.01 -19.35
N GLY A 288 39.33 17.17 -20.01
CA GLY A 288 40.53 17.85 -20.55
C GLY A 288 40.78 19.25 -19.99
N ALA A 289 40.13 19.62 -18.87
CA ALA A 289 40.35 20.88 -18.18
C ALA A 289 40.93 20.66 -16.78
#